data_e12c93108357fa8839839d403b624372
#
_entry.id   e12c93108357fa8839839d403b624372
#
_cell.length_a   1.000
_cell.length_b   1.000
_cell.length_c   1.000
_cell.angle_alpha   90.00
_cell.angle_beta   90.00
_cell.angle_gamma   90.00
#
_symmetry.space_group_name_H-M   'P 1'
#
loop_
_entity.id
_entity.type
_entity.pdbx_description
1 polymer ?
#
loop_
_entity_poly.entity_id
_entity_poly.type
_entity_poly.pdbx_seq_one_letter_code
_entity_poly.pdbx_strand_id
1 'polypeptide(L)'
;SDQIVNLSQKSTTKSSNVGERVNFNFRNDLFEVGVNGNINYQHARNDLQENANLDTYSFSYGGNVQVNMPWNMSLATNIGQSSRRGYDDASMNTDELIWNAQLSQSFLKGNAATVSLQWYDILRERSNISRSLSATQRTDTWTNAINSYVMVHFIYKLNLMGGRNAMGGGPGGPRRGPGGFGGPRF
;
A
#
# COMPACT_ATOMS: atom_id res chain seq x y z
N SER A 1 34.43 -44.94 -25.48
CA SER A 1 33.63 -43.77 -25.91
C SER A 1 32.35 -43.74 -25.13
N ASP A 2 32.34 -42.93 -24.06
CA ASP A 2 31.18 -42.71 -23.21
C ASP A 2 30.19 -41.79 -23.93
N GLN A 3 29.05 -42.35 -24.30
CA GLN A 3 27.93 -41.54 -24.78
C GLN A 3 27.29 -40.88 -23.58
N ILE A 4 27.47 -39.58 -23.43
CA ILE A 4 26.72 -38.76 -22.52
C ILE A 4 25.34 -38.61 -23.12
N VAL A 5 24.40 -39.41 -22.65
CA VAL A 5 22.98 -39.25 -22.97
C VAL A 5 22.46 -38.05 -22.17
N ASN A 6 22.33 -36.91 -22.84
CA ASN A 6 21.64 -35.76 -22.27
C ASN A 6 20.12 -36.04 -22.25
N LEU A 7 19.65 -36.60 -21.16
CA LEU A 7 18.21 -36.72 -20.88
C LEU A 7 17.69 -35.31 -20.47
N SER A 8 17.23 -34.55 -21.44
CA SER A 8 16.47 -33.33 -21.16
C SER A 8 15.06 -33.73 -20.73
N GLN A 9 14.82 -33.73 -19.43
CA GLN A 9 13.52 -34.01 -18.86
C GLN A 9 12.72 -32.71 -18.80
N LYS A 10 11.54 -32.67 -19.45
CA LYS A 10 10.65 -31.49 -19.45
C LYS A 10 9.90 -31.42 -18.13
N SER A 11 10.17 -30.39 -17.33
CA SER A 11 9.39 -30.09 -16.13
C SER A 11 8.20 -29.21 -16.48
N THR A 12 7.03 -29.58 -16.04
CA THR A 12 5.81 -28.80 -16.20
C THR A 12 5.26 -28.40 -14.84
N THR A 13 5.08 -27.11 -14.61
CA THR A 13 4.43 -26.57 -13.41
C THR A 13 3.04 -26.06 -13.77
N LYS A 14 2.03 -26.55 -13.07
CA LYS A 14 0.66 -26.04 -13.14
C LYS A 14 0.39 -25.23 -11.88
N SER A 15 -0.03 -23.98 -12.03
CA SER A 15 -0.39 -23.12 -10.91
C SER A 15 -1.78 -22.53 -11.10
N SER A 16 -2.51 -22.44 -10.00
CA SER A 16 -3.81 -21.81 -9.91
C SER A 16 -3.77 -20.80 -8.75
N ASN A 17 -4.32 -19.63 -8.98
CA ASN A 17 -4.40 -18.56 -7.99
C ASN A 17 -5.84 -18.05 -7.93
N VAL A 18 -6.43 -18.10 -6.74
CA VAL A 18 -7.80 -17.62 -6.50
C VAL A 18 -7.75 -16.62 -5.35
N GLY A 19 -8.32 -15.44 -5.57
CA GLY A 19 -8.35 -14.40 -4.54
C GLY A 19 -9.66 -13.65 -4.54
N GLU A 20 -10.06 -13.22 -3.34
CA GLU A 20 -11.22 -12.37 -3.11
C GLU A 20 -10.84 -11.15 -2.29
N ARG A 21 -11.53 -10.04 -2.54
CA ARG A 21 -11.34 -8.79 -1.83
C ARG A 21 -12.69 -8.18 -1.47
N VAL A 22 -12.78 -7.75 -0.22
CA VAL A 22 -13.92 -7.00 0.30
C VAL A 22 -13.44 -5.65 0.78
N ASN A 23 -14.16 -4.58 0.41
CA ASN A 23 -13.91 -3.23 0.87
C ASN A 23 -15.25 -2.60 1.26
N PHE A 24 -15.27 -1.99 2.42
CA PHE A 24 -16.38 -1.19 2.90
C PHE A 24 -15.86 0.18 3.32
N ASN A 25 -16.48 1.25 2.85
CA ASN A 25 -16.16 2.61 3.22
C ASN A 25 -17.44 3.36 3.57
N PHE A 26 -17.40 4.03 4.71
CA PHE A 26 -18.42 4.95 5.15
C PHE A 26 -17.79 6.32 5.40
N ARG A 27 -18.41 7.35 4.88
CA ARG A 27 -17.93 8.74 5.01
C ARG A 27 -19.07 9.68 5.29
N ASN A 28 -18.83 10.59 6.23
CA ASN A 28 -19.65 11.78 6.44
C ASN A 28 -18.74 13.02 6.66
N ASP A 29 -19.31 14.16 7.02
CA ASP A 29 -18.56 15.41 7.19
C ASP A 29 -17.58 15.38 8.36
N LEU A 30 -17.82 14.55 9.37
CA LEU A 30 -17.05 14.49 10.60
C LEU A 30 -16.04 13.35 10.60
N PHE A 31 -16.40 12.20 10.04
CA PHE A 31 -15.54 11.03 10.07
C PHE A 31 -15.67 10.15 8.82
N GLU A 32 -14.60 9.43 8.55
CA GLU A 32 -14.52 8.40 7.54
C GLU A 32 -14.02 7.10 8.19
N VAL A 33 -14.69 6.00 7.90
CA VAL A 33 -14.31 4.66 8.36
C VAL A 33 -14.24 3.73 7.16
N GLY A 34 -13.11 3.06 7.01
CA GLY A 34 -12.91 2.03 6.00
C GLY A 34 -12.56 0.70 6.64
N VAL A 35 -13.07 -0.38 6.07
CA VAL A 35 -12.69 -1.75 6.42
C VAL A 35 -12.39 -2.48 5.13
N ASN A 36 -11.29 -3.21 5.11
CA ASN A 36 -10.88 -4.00 3.97
C ASN A 36 -10.43 -5.40 4.40
N GLY A 37 -10.69 -6.35 3.54
CA GLY A 37 -10.21 -7.71 3.68
C GLY A 37 -9.83 -8.28 2.33
N ASN A 38 -8.82 -9.14 2.32
CA ASN A 38 -8.38 -9.83 1.12
C ASN A 38 -7.88 -11.22 1.52
N ILE A 39 -8.24 -12.21 0.74
CA ILE A 39 -7.73 -13.56 0.84
C ILE A 39 -7.23 -14.00 -0.54
N ASN A 40 -6.11 -14.67 -0.57
CA ASN A 40 -5.52 -15.22 -1.78
C ASN A 40 -5.03 -16.65 -1.51
N TYR A 41 -5.49 -17.59 -2.30
CA TYR A 41 -5.07 -18.98 -2.29
C TYR A 41 -4.26 -19.30 -3.53
N GLN A 42 -3.10 -19.89 -3.34
CA GLN A 42 -2.21 -20.32 -4.40
C GLN A 42 -1.98 -21.82 -4.31
N HIS A 43 -2.29 -22.51 -5.40
CA HIS A 43 -2.02 -23.92 -5.59
C HIS A 43 -1.04 -24.10 -6.73
N ALA A 44 0.07 -24.79 -6.49
CA ALA A 44 1.05 -25.09 -7.52
C ALA A 44 1.49 -26.55 -7.41
N ARG A 45 1.56 -27.23 -8.55
CA ARG A 45 2.03 -28.61 -8.67
C ARG A 45 3.11 -28.68 -9.75
N ASN A 46 4.18 -29.41 -9.44
CA ASN A 46 5.27 -29.69 -10.36
C ASN A 46 5.36 -31.18 -10.58
N ASP A 47 5.45 -31.59 -11.86
CA ASP A 47 5.41 -33.01 -12.25
C ASP A 47 6.73 -33.76 -11.90
N LEU A 48 7.84 -33.06 -11.70
CA LEU A 48 9.16 -33.66 -11.44
C LEU A 48 9.71 -33.39 -10.05
N GLN A 49 9.23 -32.38 -9.38
CA GLN A 49 9.72 -31.95 -8.08
C GLN A 49 8.54 -31.81 -7.11
N GLU A 50 8.27 -32.86 -6.36
CA GLU A 50 7.19 -32.84 -5.34
C GLU A 50 7.42 -31.76 -4.28
N ASN A 51 8.67 -31.44 -3.95
CA ASN A 51 9.03 -30.36 -3.03
C ASN A 51 8.72 -28.95 -3.57
N ALA A 52 8.38 -28.83 -4.84
CA ALA A 52 7.94 -27.58 -5.45
C ALA A 52 6.41 -27.41 -5.45
N ASN A 53 5.69 -28.38 -4.87
CA ASN A 53 4.26 -28.28 -4.66
C ASN A 53 3.96 -27.24 -3.58
N LEU A 54 3.03 -26.34 -3.85
CA LEU A 54 2.63 -25.28 -2.94
C LEU A 54 1.11 -25.28 -2.77
N ASP A 55 0.68 -25.29 -1.52
CA ASP A 55 -0.69 -25.07 -1.10
C ASP A 55 -0.69 -23.96 -0.06
N THR A 56 -0.62 -22.72 -0.53
CA THR A 56 -0.43 -21.58 0.35
C THR A 56 -1.61 -20.62 0.26
N TYR A 57 -1.87 -19.96 1.37
CA TYR A 57 -2.83 -18.87 1.42
C TYR A 57 -2.26 -17.68 2.18
N SER A 58 -2.58 -16.52 1.68
CA SER A 58 -2.34 -15.25 2.33
C SER A 58 -3.67 -14.56 2.55
N PHE A 59 -3.81 -13.97 3.72
CA PHE A 59 -4.97 -13.15 4.03
C PHE A 59 -4.52 -11.88 4.73
N SER A 60 -5.21 -10.81 4.43
CA SER A 60 -5.01 -9.54 5.10
C SER A 60 -6.37 -8.91 5.39
N TYR A 61 -6.47 -8.28 6.53
CA TYR A 61 -7.62 -7.47 6.89
C TYR A 61 -7.16 -6.24 7.66
N GLY A 62 -7.94 -5.20 7.57
CA GLY A 62 -7.59 -3.95 8.24
C GLY A 62 -8.70 -2.95 8.22
N GLY A 63 -8.44 -1.83 8.86
CA GLY A 63 -9.35 -0.72 8.89
C GLY A 63 -8.60 0.60 8.99
N ASN A 64 -9.28 1.64 8.57
CA ASN A 64 -8.85 3.02 8.73
C ASN A 64 -9.98 3.85 9.29
N VAL A 65 -9.60 4.80 10.12
CA VAL A 65 -10.51 5.80 10.68
C VAL A 65 -9.86 7.16 10.51
N GLN A 66 -10.64 8.11 10.00
CA GLN A 66 -10.28 9.52 9.98
C GLN A 66 -11.37 10.32 10.65
N VAL A 67 -11.01 11.22 11.56
CA VAL A 67 -11.93 12.12 12.26
C VAL A 67 -11.49 13.56 12.00
N ASN A 68 -12.41 14.38 11.51
CA ASN A 68 -12.20 15.81 11.31
C ASN A 68 -12.91 16.57 12.41
N MET A 69 -12.14 17.28 13.22
CA MET A 69 -12.65 18.03 14.36
C MET A 69 -12.92 19.50 13.98
N PRO A 70 -13.90 20.17 14.62
CA PRO A 70 -14.35 21.50 14.23
C PRO A 70 -13.27 22.60 14.34
N TRP A 71 -12.22 22.39 15.11
CA TRP A 71 -11.10 23.34 15.26
C TRP A 71 -9.92 23.10 14.30
N ASN A 72 -10.20 22.59 13.11
CA ASN A 72 -9.22 22.30 12.04
C ASN A 72 -8.15 21.29 12.46
N MET A 73 -8.48 20.38 13.36
CA MET A 73 -7.67 19.23 13.72
C MET A 73 -8.23 17.98 13.06
N SER A 74 -7.36 17.11 12.59
CA SER A 74 -7.74 15.81 12.07
C SER A 74 -6.87 14.70 12.65
N LEU A 75 -7.52 13.61 13.01
CA LEU A 75 -6.89 12.37 13.44
C LEU A 75 -7.15 11.32 12.36
N ALA A 76 -6.09 10.70 11.87
CA ALA A 76 -6.18 9.56 10.97
C ALA A 76 -5.41 8.39 11.55
N THR A 77 -5.97 7.20 11.51
CA THR A 77 -5.31 5.98 11.96
C THR A 77 -5.69 4.82 11.06
N ASN A 78 -4.74 3.93 10.82
CA ASN A 78 -4.98 2.69 10.12
C ASN A 78 -4.26 1.53 10.81
N ILE A 79 -4.94 0.41 10.87
CA ILE A 79 -4.42 -0.85 11.40
C ILE A 79 -4.67 -1.95 10.38
N GLY A 80 -3.69 -2.81 10.16
CA GLY A 80 -3.81 -3.90 9.22
C GLY A 80 -3.00 -5.11 9.67
N GLN A 81 -3.65 -6.27 9.61
CA GLN A 81 -3.05 -7.56 9.81
C GLN A 81 -2.79 -8.22 8.47
N SER A 82 -1.60 -8.78 8.28
CA SER A 82 -1.24 -9.60 7.13
C SER A 82 -0.68 -10.93 7.61
N SER A 83 -1.20 -12.02 7.07
CA SER A 83 -0.79 -13.37 7.47
C SER A 83 -0.55 -14.25 6.25
N ARG A 84 0.46 -15.10 6.35
CA ARG A 84 0.80 -16.12 5.35
C ARG A 84 0.84 -17.49 6.01
N ARG A 85 0.30 -18.50 5.33
CA ARG A 85 0.19 -19.86 5.83
C ARG A 85 0.37 -20.89 4.71
N GLY A 86 0.69 -22.12 5.10
CA GLY A 86 0.77 -23.26 4.20
C GLY A 86 2.14 -23.44 3.54
N TYR A 87 3.15 -22.72 3.99
CA TYR A 87 4.52 -22.96 3.55
C TYR A 87 5.19 -24.04 4.42
N ASP A 88 5.91 -24.96 3.79
CA ASP A 88 6.67 -26.01 4.48
C ASP A 88 7.78 -25.42 5.36
N ASP A 89 8.40 -24.33 4.89
CA ASP A 89 9.33 -23.55 5.69
C ASP A 89 8.57 -22.67 6.67
N ALA A 90 8.65 -22.97 7.95
CA ALA A 90 8.00 -22.23 9.01
C ALA A 90 8.34 -20.73 9.01
N SER A 91 9.52 -20.34 8.53
CA SER A 91 9.95 -18.94 8.43
C SER A 91 9.18 -18.14 7.37
N MET A 92 8.48 -18.81 6.47
CA MET A 92 7.62 -18.22 5.45
C MET A 92 6.19 -17.97 5.94
N ASN A 93 5.79 -18.65 7.02
CA ASN A 93 4.50 -18.45 7.68
C ASN A 93 4.63 -17.26 8.63
N THR A 94 4.11 -16.12 8.23
CA THR A 94 4.32 -14.84 8.93
C THR A 94 3.00 -14.21 9.35
N ASP A 95 3.04 -13.47 10.44
CA ASP A 95 1.99 -12.57 10.91
C ASP A 95 2.60 -11.20 11.13
N GLU A 96 1.99 -10.18 10.55
CA GLU A 96 2.41 -8.80 10.71
C GLU A 96 1.19 -7.93 11.02
N LEU A 97 1.20 -7.27 12.17
CA LEU A 97 0.19 -6.30 12.57
C LEU A 97 0.80 -4.90 12.53
N ILE A 98 0.42 -4.11 11.55
CA ILE A 98 0.96 -2.76 11.35
C ILE A 98 -0.09 -1.73 11.76
N TRP A 99 0.28 -0.86 12.66
CA TRP A 99 -0.55 0.24 13.11
C TRP A 99 0.15 1.58 12.91
N ASN A 100 -0.52 2.49 12.18
CA ASN A 100 -0.05 3.85 11.94
C ASN A 100 -1.08 4.86 12.43
N ALA A 101 -0.62 6.02 12.89
CA ALA A 101 -1.48 7.12 13.31
C ALA A 101 -0.90 8.45 12.85
N GLN A 102 -1.79 9.40 12.57
CA GLN A 102 -1.45 10.76 12.20
C GLN A 102 -2.38 11.74 12.90
N LEU A 103 -1.81 12.76 13.48
CA LEU A 103 -2.53 13.90 14.04
C LEU A 103 -2.09 15.15 13.28
N SER A 104 -3.04 15.90 12.73
CA SER A 104 -2.77 17.12 11.98
C SER A 104 -3.57 18.27 12.56
N GLN A 105 -2.93 19.44 12.70
CA GLN A 105 -3.54 20.67 13.15
C GLN A 105 -3.26 21.78 12.13
N SER A 106 -4.31 22.35 11.59
CA SER A 106 -4.22 23.53 10.75
C SER A 106 -4.54 24.79 11.55
N PHE A 107 -3.76 25.83 11.38
CA PHE A 107 -3.88 27.09 12.08
C PHE A 107 -3.51 28.26 11.17
N LEU A 108 -3.60 29.48 11.69
CA LEU A 108 -3.54 30.74 10.97
C LEU A 108 -4.75 30.99 10.06
N LYS A 109 -4.90 32.25 9.62
CA LYS A 109 -6.00 32.69 8.77
C LYS A 109 -6.00 31.92 7.44
N GLY A 110 -7.13 31.30 7.13
CA GLY A 110 -7.26 30.49 5.90
C GLY A 110 -6.52 29.16 5.94
N ASN A 111 -6.22 28.63 7.15
CA ASN A 111 -5.47 27.38 7.30
C ASN A 111 -4.11 27.40 6.58
N ALA A 112 -3.44 28.56 6.65
CA ALA A 112 -2.18 28.78 5.94
C ALA A 112 -1.03 27.92 6.47
N ALA A 113 -1.06 27.51 7.73
CA ALA A 113 -0.07 26.62 8.33
C ALA A 113 -0.71 25.32 8.83
N THR A 114 -0.02 24.23 8.64
CA THR A 114 -0.41 22.91 9.13
C THR A 114 0.80 22.22 9.75
N VAL A 115 0.63 21.69 10.95
CA VAL A 115 1.57 20.77 11.61
C VAL A 115 0.94 19.39 11.62
N SER A 116 1.69 18.38 11.24
CA SER A 116 1.27 16.99 11.30
C SER A 116 2.31 16.15 12.03
N LEU A 117 1.87 15.37 13.00
CA LEU A 117 2.63 14.34 13.66
C LEU A 117 2.20 12.99 13.09
N GLN A 118 3.13 12.24 12.55
CA GLN A 118 2.89 10.91 11.99
C GLN A 118 3.71 9.89 12.75
N TRP A 119 3.07 8.80 13.14
CA TRP A 119 3.71 7.67 13.77
C TRP A 119 3.47 6.41 12.94
N TYR A 120 4.55 5.86 12.42
CA TYR A 120 4.54 4.66 11.60
C TYR A 120 4.93 3.44 12.41
N ASP A 121 4.21 2.34 12.18
CA ASP A 121 4.42 1.04 12.82
C ASP A 121 4.61 1.15 14.34
N ILE A 122 3.53 1.59 15.01
CA ILE A 122 3.51 1.85 16.46
C ILE A 122 3.89 0.58 17.24
N LEU A 123 3.49 -0.60 16.74
CA LEU A 123 3.72 -1.89 17.38
C LEU A 123 5.11 -2.47 17.09
N ARG A 124 5.82 -1.93 16.10
CA ARG A 124 7.15 -2.40 15.65
C ARG A 124 7.16 -3.84 15.15
N GLU A 125 6.07 -4.27 14.54
CA GLU A 125 5.91 -5.64 14.05
C GLU A 125 6.23 -5.79 12.55
N ARG A 126 6.56 -4.71 11.86
CA ARG A 126 6.92 -4.76 10.45
C ARG A 126 8.23 -5.49 10.23
N SER A 127 8.20 -6.54 9.41
CA SER A 127 9.40 -7.28 9.03
C SER A 127 10.23 -6.53 7.98
N ASN A 128 11.56 -6.55 8.16
CA ASN A 128 12.52 -6.07 7.17
C ASN A 128 12.90 -7.15 6.14
N ILE A 129 12.31 -8.33 6.25
CA ILE A 129 12.60 -9.46 5.38
C ILE A 129 11.37 -9.71 4.51
N SER A 130 11.55 -9.57 3.21
CA SER A 130 10.57 -10.01 2.22
C SER A 130 10.99 -11.36 1.66
N ARG A 131 10.12 -12.35 1.73
CA ARG A 131 10.36 -13.70 1.22
C ARG A 131 9.37 -14.02 0.13
N SER A 132 9.88 -14.52 -0.99
CA SER A 132 9.05 -15.05 -2.07
C SER A 132 9.52 -16.44 -2.45
N LEU A 133 8.57 -17.33 -2.65
CA LEU A 133 8.78 -18.70 -3.05
C LEU A 133 7.98 -18.98 -4.31
N SER A 134 8.65 -19.52 -5.32
CA SER A 134 8.03 -20.07 -6.52
C SER A 134 8.42 -21.54 -6.66
N ALA A 135 7.80 -22.26 -7.60
CA ALA A 135 8.10 -23.66 -7.83
C ALA A 135 9.58 -23.94 -8.18
N THR A 136 10.35 -22.92 -8.58
CA THR A 136 11.74 -23.07 -9.04
C THR A 136 12.74 -22.19 -8.30
N GLN A 137 12.25 -21.23 -7.48
CA GLN A 137 13.14 -20.25 -6.86
C GLN A 137 12.60 -19.77 -5.52
N ARG A 138 13.48 -19.67 -4.54
CA ARG A 138 13.28 -18.92 -3.30
C ARG A 138 14.11 -17.65 -3.33
N THR A 139 13.50 -16.53 -3.01
CA THR A 139 14.19 -15.23 -2.91
C THR A 139 13.91 -14.63 -1.53
N ASP A 140 14.96 -14.40 -0.76
CA ASP A 140 14.93 -13.68 0.51
C ASP A 140 15.55 -12.30 0.29
N THR A 141 14.79 -11.25 0.47
CA THR A 141 15.24 -9.86 0.33
C THR A 141 15.28 -9.21 1.70
N TRP A 142 16.46 -8.78 2.11
CA TRP A 142 16.68 -8.02 3.34
C TRP A 142 16.71 -6.54 3.01
N THR A 143 15.85 -5.76 3.67
CA THR A 143 15.82 -4.32 3.50
C THR A 143 16.26 -3.67 4.81
N ASN A 144 17.34 -2.92 4.79
CA ASN A 144 17.74 -2.13 5.96
C ASN A 144 16.90 -0.84 5.99
N ALA A 145 15.73 -0.90 6.59
CA ALA A 145 14.79 0.21 6.70
C ALA A 145 14.44 0.49 8.16
N ILE A 146 14.19 1.75 8.46
CA ILE A 146 13.61 2.15 9.74
C ILE A 146 12.12 1.85 9.67
N ASN A 147 11.66 0.86 10.41
CA ASN A 147 10.27 0.43 10.36
C ASN A 147 9.38 1.32 11.22
N SER A 148 9.73 1.50 12.49
CA SER A 148 8.96 2.31 13.44
C SER A 148 9.63 3.65 13.65
N TYR A 149 8.93 4.72 13.30
CA TYR A 149 9.45 6.08 13.48
C TYR A 149 8.30 7.10 13.61
N VAL A 150 8.67 8.23 14.18
CA VAL A 150 7.80 9.41 14.29
C VAL A 150 8.34 10.50 13.38
N MET A 151 7.46 11.14 12.64
CA MET A 151 7.79 12.25 11.76
C MET A 151 6.91 13.46 12.05
N VAL A 152 7.51 14.62 12.06
CA VAL A 152 6.81 15.91 12.18
C VAL A 152 6.91 16.63 10.84
N HIS A 153 5.77 16.99 10.27
CA HIS A 153 5.68 17.81 9.07
C HIS A 153 5.15 19.19 9.41
N PHE A 154 5.79 20.19 8.87
CA PHE A 154 5.30 21.56 8.89
C PHE A 154 5.08 22.04 7.45
N ILE A 155 3.87 22.44 7.13
CA ILE A 155 3.48 22.94 5.81
C ILE A 155 2.98 24.37 5.97
N TYR A 156 3.56 25.30 5.25
CA TYR A 156 3.09 26.68 5.17
C TYR A 156 2.75 27.05 3.72
N LYS A 157 1.50 27.46 3.51
CA LYS A 157 1.01 27.89 2.20
C LYS A 157 1.24 29.37 2.01
N LEU A 158 2.24 29.74 1.23
CA LEU A 158 2.49 31.11 0.82
C LEU A 158 1.53 31.50 -0.31
N ASN A 159 0.53 32.34 0.00
CA ASN A 159 -0.35 32.93 -1.01
C ASN A 159 0.36 34.11 -1.66
N LEU A 160 1.31 33.86 -2.58
CA LEU A 160 2.05 34.89 -3.31
C LEU A 160 1.20 35.57 -4.41
N MET A 161 -0.04 35.12 -4.63
CA MET A 161 -0.99 35.75 -5.57
C MET A 161 -2.06 36.58 -4.86
N GLY A 162 -1.68 37.37 -3.88
CA GLY A 162 -2.48 38.43 -3.34
C GLY A 162 -2.35 39.68 -4.20
N GLY A 163 -3.28 39.93 -5.14
CA GLY A 163 -3.55 41.22 -5.68
C GLY A 163 -2.66 41.65 -6.87
N ARG A 164 -3.03 41.22 -8.05
CA ARG A 164 -2.99 42.10 -9.25
C ARG A 164 -4.35 42.00 -9.95
N ASN A 165 -5.35 42.65 -9.38
CA ASN A 165 -6.35 43.29 -10.23
C ASN A 165 -5.66 44.44 -10.95
N ALA A 166 -4.96 44.13 -12.02
CA ALA A 166 -4.58 45.12 -12.98
C ALA A 166 -5.68 45.24 -14.02
N MET A 167 -6.35 46.34 -14.01
CA MET A 167 -7.10 46.93 -15.11
C MET A 167 -6.55 46.50 -16.47
N GLY A 168 -7.44 46.16 -17.38
CA GLY A 168 -7.12 46.00 -18.78
C GLY A 168 -8.27 45.33 -19.50
N GLY A 169 -9.33 46.12 -19.78
CA GLY A 169 -10.34 45.70 -20.73
C GLY A 169 -9.73 45.58 -22.12
N GLY A 170 -10.05 44.53 -22.82
CA GLY A 170 -9.86 44.31 -24.22
C GLY A 170 -10.84 43.24 -24.72
N PRO A 171 -11.65 43.52 -25.74
CA PRO A 171 -12.66 42.60 -26.21
C PRO A 171 -12.10 41.63 -27.26
N GLY A 172 -12.52 40.38 -27.16
CA GLY A 172 -12.64 39.47 -28.30
C GLY A 172 -11.44 38.56 -28.61
N GLY A 173 -11.54 37.28 -28.25
CA GLY A 173 -10.80 36.18 -28.82
C GLY A 173 -11.54 34.86 -28.61
N PRO A 174 -11.58 33.95 -29.60
CA PRO A 174 -12.51 32.84 -29.63
C PRO A 174 -12.14 31.73 -28.66
N ARG A 175 -13.18 31.15 -28.05
CA ARG A 175 -13.15 29.98 -27.16
C ARG A 175 -12.61 28.77 -27.92
N ARG A 176 -11.52 28.19 -27.47
CA ARG A 176 -11.12 26.82 -27.77
C ARG A 176 -11.53 25.91 -26.59
N GLY A 177 -12.20 24.83 -26.91
CA GLY A 177 -12.73 23.87 -25.97
C GLY A 177 -11.66 23.05 -25.23
N PRO A 178 -12.04 22.34 -24.17
CA PRO A 178 -11.11 21.63 -23.29
C PRO A 178 -10.62 20.33 -23.92
N GLY A 179 -9.34 20.26 -24.21
CA GLY A 179 -8.65 19.03 -24.55
C GLY A 179 -8.33 18.26 -23.27
N GLY A 180 -8.80 17.00 -23.19
CA GLY A 180 -8.53 16.11 -22.08
C GLY A 180 -7.06 15.73 -22.02
N PHE A 181 -6.48 15.81 -20.84
CA PHE A 181 -5.18 15.21 -20.53
C PHE A 181 -5.37 13.87 -19.86
N GLY A 182 -4.95 12.81 -20.57
CA GLY A 182 -4.78 11.49 -20.01
C GLY A 182 -3.57 11.49 -19.07
N GLY A 183 -3.76 11.11 -17.82
CA GLY A 183 -2.67 10.88 -16.86
C GLY A 183 -2.01 9.53 -17.08
N PRO A 184 -0.73 9.39 -16.70
CA PRO A 184 0.00 8.13 -16.87
C PRO A 184 -0.49 7.06 -15.89
N ARG A 185 -0.62 5.86 -16.43
CA ARG A 185 -0.85 4.63 -15.66
C ARG A 185 0.50 4.07 -15.18
N PHE A 186 0.62 3.82 -13.91
CA PHE A 186 1.60 2.90 -13.34
C PHE A 186 0.88 1.83 -12.54
#